data_007c34b3d17341b390dcea89f912f826
#
_entry.id   007c34b3d17341b390dcea89f912f826
#
_cell.length_a   1.000
_cell.length_b   1.000
_cell.length_c   1.000
_cell.angle_alpha   90.00
_cell.angle_beta   90.00
_cell.angle_gamma   90.00
#
_symmetry.space_group_name_H-M   'P 1'
#
loop_
_entity.id
_entity.type
_entity.pdbx_description
1 polymer ?
#
loop_
_entity_poly.entity_id
_entity_poly.type
_entity_poly.pdbx_seq_one_letter_code
_entity_poly.pdbx_strand_id
1 'polypeptide(L)'
;MPYELNHREQKSLSRMETGILTEHVVYGRIPLMVTANCTQRTMEKCIKSAHMGENRLRDRYRKEFPVMLHCRYCYNVILNSVPLSLHDTISIQTDDILRIQFTSEDYRETKAVLKFFKNRMEGGSMEPPFTEFTKGHEKRGVD
;
A
#
# COMPACT_ATOMS: atom_id res chain seq x y z
N MET A 1 9.18 9.17 1.39
CA MET A 1 10.21 8.22 0.86
C MET A 1 9.59 7.29 -0.15
N PRO A 2 10.21 7.07 -1.33
CA PRO A 2 9.77 6.04 -2.27
C PRO A 2 9.87 4.64 -1.66
N TYR A 3 8.84 3.81 -1.89
CA TYR A 3 8.82 2.43 -1.35
C TYR A 3 9.59 1.43 -2.23
N GLU A 4 10.17 1.88 -3.33
CA GLU A 4 11.13 1.12 -4.15
C GLU A 4 12.53 1.07 -3.56
N LEU A 5 12.86 2.04 -2.68
CA LEU A 5 14.15 2.09 -2.02
C LEU A 5 14.21 1.15 -0.83
N ASN A 6 15.33 0.47 -0.66
CA ASN A 6 15.58 -0.32 0.54
C ASN A 6 15.95 0.58 1.73
N HIS A 7 15.90 0.02 2.93
CA HIS A 7 16.17 0.75 4.18
C HIS A 7 17.51 1.50 4.19
N ARG A 8 18.57 0.92 3.59
CA ARG A 8 19.90 1.55 3.53
C ARG A 8 19.89 2.80 2.64
N GLU A 9 19.23 2.72 1.51
CA GLU A 9 19.09 3.84 0.56
C GLU A 9 18.24 4.95 1.15
N GLN A 10 17.11 4.62 1.79
CA GLN A 10 16.25 5.58 2.48
C GLN A 10 17.01 6.31 3.58
N LYS A 11 17.81 5.59 4.38
CA LYS A 11 18.65 6.16 5.43
C LYS A 11 19.76 7.06 4.87
N SER A 12 20.32 6.73 3.71
CA SER A 12 21.30 7.60 3.03
C SER A 12 20.65 8.91 2.60
N LEU A 13 19.47 8.88 2.00
CA LEU A 13 18.73 10.06 1.61
C LEU A 13 18.36 10.95 2.81
N SER A 14 17.84 10.38 3.88
CA SER A 14 17.47 11.15 5.09
C SER A 14 18.68 11.87 5.72
N ARG A 15 19.89 11.35 5.56
CA ARG A 15 21.10 12.00 6.05
C ARG A 15 21.60 13.16 5.18
N MET A 16 21.24 13.19 3.90
CA MET A 16 21.65 14.24 2.96
C MET A 16 20.80 15.51 3.12
N GLU A 17 19.58 15.38 3.63
CA GLU A 17 18.58 16.43 3.74
C GLU A 17 18.39 16.82 5.21
N THR A 18 19.10 17.83 5.68
CA THR A 18 18.95 18.33 7.06
C THR A 18 17.76 19.29 7.15
N GLY A 19 16.87 19.04 8.12
CA GLY A 19 15.72 19.91 8.41
C GLY A 19 14.46 19.63 7.58
N ILE A 20 14.43 18.57 6.77
CA ILE A 20 13.25 18.12 6.04
C ILE A 20 12.66 16.89 6.74
N LEU A 21 11.36 16.94 7.06
CA LEU A 21 10.63 15.78 7.56
C LEU A 21 10.44 14.76 6.44
N THR A 22 10.75 13.51 6.70
CA THR A 22 10.52 12.42 5.75
C THR A 22 9.22 11.69 6.06
N GLU A 23 8.47 11.34 5.02
CA GLU A 23 7.25 10.54 5.14
C GLU A 23 7.52 9.13 4.63
N HIS A 24 7.18 8.12 5.44
CA HIS A 24 7.31 6.70 5.11
C HIS A 24 5.94 6.04 5.05
N VAL A 25 5.63 5.38 3.93
CA VAL A 25 4.44 4.54 3.84
C VAL A 25 4.70 3.24 4.58
N VAL A 26 4.01 3.04 5.69
CA VAL A 26 4.17 1.86 6.56
C VAL A 26 3.08 0.83 6.40
N TYR A 27 1.97 1.22 5.76
CA TYR A 27 0.87 0.33 5.39
C TYR A 27 0.18 0.84 4.14
N GLY A 28 -0.21 -0.08 3.25
CA GLY A 28 -1.05 0.18 2.10
C GLY A 28 -0.77 -0.77 0.94
N ARG A 29 -1.66 -0.80 -0.05
CA ARG A 29 -1.44 -1.63 -1.24
C ARG A 29 -0.59 -0.87 -2.25
N ILE A 30 0.54 -1.46 -2.63
CA ILE A 30 1.47 -0.88 -3.60
C ILE A 30 0.85 -0.96 -5.00
N PRO A 31 0.83 0.13 -5.78
CA PRO A 31 0.50 0.09 -7.20
C PRO A 31 1.52 -0.77 -7.96
N LEU A 32 1.05 -1.78 -8.69
CA LEU A 32 1.89 -2.64 -9.53
C LEU A 32 1.90 -2.20 -10.99
N MET A 33 0.76 -1.71 -11.46
CA MET A 33 0.61 -1.35 -12.87
C MET A 33 -0.43 -0.26 -13.05
N VAL A 34 -0.16 0.66 -13.97
CA VAL A 34 -1.14 1.59 -14.52
C VAL A 34 -1.43 1.16 -15.96
N THR A 35 -2.70 1.00 -16.33
CA THR A 35 -3.09 0.54 -17.66
C THR A 35 -4.30 1.30 -18.19
N ALA A 36 -4.29 1.58 -19.50
CA ALA A 36 -5.44 2.11 -20.23
C ALA A 36 -6.46 1.02 -20.62
N ASN A 37 -6.09 -0.26 -20.49
CA ASN A 37 -7.02 -1.37 -20.70
C ASN A 37 -8.02 -1.44 -19.54
N CYS A 38 -9.22 -0.88 -19.76
CA CYS A 38 -10.26 -0.85 -18.75
C CYS A 38 -10.85 -2.24 -18.53
N THR A 39 -10.69 -2.80 -17.32
CA THR A 39 -11.23 -4.12 -16.96
C THR A 39 -12.75 -4.15 -17.09
N GLN A 40 -13.44 -3.08 -16.69
CA GLN A 40 -14.90 -2.98 -16.83
C GLN A 40 -15.34 -3.01 -18.29
N ARG A 41 -14.66 -2.26 -19.17
CA ARG A 41 -14.98 -2.25 -20.62
C ARG A 41 -14.69 -3.61 -21.29
N THR A 42 -13.71 -4.34 -20.80
CA THR A 42 -13.34 -5.66 -21.35
C THR A 42 -14.33 -6.73 -20.91
N MET A 43 -14.83 -6.66 -19.68
CA MET A 43 -15.74 -7.67 -19.12
C MET A 43 -17.22 -7.35 -19.37
N GLU A 44 -17.58 -6.07 -19.38
CA GLU A 44 -18.96 -5.58 -19.47
C GLU A 44 -19.03 -4.27 -20.27
N LYS A 45 -20.23 -3.67 -20.34
CA LYS A 45 -20.39 -2.33 -20.89
C LYS A 45 -19.87 -1.28 -19.92
N CYS A 46 -19.09 -0.32 -20.42
CA CYS A 46 -18.63 0.81 -19.65
C CYS A 46 -19.83 1.67 -19.18
N ILE A 47 -20.05 1.73 -17.87
CA ILE A 47 -21.08 2.57 -17.24
C ILE A 47 -20.56 3.93 -16.77
N LYS A 48 -19.27 4.25 -17.05
CA LYS A 48 -18.57 5.48 -16.63
C LYS A 48 -18.64 5.75 -15.12
N SER A 49 -18.81 4.71 -14.32
CA SER A 49 -18.87 4.76 -12.86
C SER A 49 -17.80 3.85 -12.28
N ALA A 50 -17.09 4.36 -11.31
CA ALA A 50 -16.10 3.59 -10.55
C ALA A 50 -16.74 3.10 -9.27
N HIS A 51 -17.04 1.81 -9.19
CA HIS A 51 -17.33 1.15 -7.92
C HIS A 51 -16.03 0.70 -7.30
N MET A 52 -15.56 1.45 -6.30
CA MET A 52 -14.35 1.07 -5.56
C MET A 52 -14.61 -0.24 -4.79
N GLY A 53 -13.69 -1.19 -4.91
CA GLY A 53 -13.71 -2.45 -4.16
C GLY A 53 -14.30 -3.67 -4.86
N GLU A 54 -15.03 -3.53 -5.96
CA GLU A 54 -15.65 -4.67 -6.66
C GLU A 54 -14.81 -5.23 -7.82
N ASN A 55 -13.85 -4.45 -8.32
CA ASN A 55 -13.03 -4.87 -9.45
C ASN A 55 -11.75 -5.55 -8.96
N ARG A 56 -11.60 -6.83 -9.29
CA ARG A 56 -10.43 -7.64 -8.96
C ARG A 56 -9.96 -8.43 -10.17
N LEU A 57 -8.66 -8.50 -10.37
CA LEU A 57 -8.05 -9.44 -11.29
C LEU A 57 -7.57 -10.65 -10.49
N ARG A 58 -7.73 -11.85 -11.06
CA ARG A 58 -7.23 -13.08 -10.45
C ARG A 58 -6.16 -13.68 -11.36
N ASP A 59 -5.01 -13.99 -10.78
CA ASP A 59 -3.93 -14.66 -11.51
C ASP A 59 -4.12 -16.19 -11.56
N ARG A 60 -3.18 -16.89 -12.23
CA ARG A 60 -3.16 -18.35 -12.33
C ARG A 60 -2.99 -19.07 -10.98
N TYR A 61 -2.49 -18.38 -9.97
CA TYR A 61 -2.33 -18.89 -8.59
C TYR A 61 -3.51 -18.53 -7.69
N ARG A 62 -4.59 -17.98 -8.27
CA ARG A 62 -5.81 -17.53 -7.57
C ARG A 62 -5.58 -16.36 -6.61
N LYS A 63 -4.48 -15.62 -6.75
CA LYS A 63 -4.27 -14.36 -6.01
C LYS A 63 -5.15 -13.27 -6.63
N GLU A 64 -5.80 -12.49 -5.78
CA GLU A 64 -6.69 -11.42 -6.20
C GLU A 64 -6.01 -10.06 -6.07
N PHE A 65 -5.98 -9.31 -7.15
CA PHE A 65 -5.38 -7.99 -7.27
C PHE A 65 -6.50 -6.96 -7.39
N PRO A 66 -6.70 -6.10 -6.38
CA PRO A 66 -7.70 -5.03 -6.47
C PRO A 66 -7.36 -4.08 -7.62
N VAL A 67 -8.41 -3.61 -8.33
CA VAL A 67 -8.27 -2.68 -9.45
C VAL A 67 -9.02 -1.40 -9.13
N MET A 68 -8.30 -0.29 -9.07
CA MET A 68 -8.87 1.05 -8.95
C MET A 68 -9.20 1.60 -10.34
N LEU A 69 -10.47 1.87 -10.58
CA LEU A 69 -10.94 2.42 -11.85
C LEU A 69 -10.97 3.96 -11.79
N HIS A 70 -10.19 4.59 -12.65
CA HIS A 70 -10.21 6.04 -12.83
C HIS A 70 -11.03 6.41 -14.07
N CYS A 71 -12.35 6.21 -13.99
CA CYS A 71 -13.28 6.31 -15.12
C CYS A 71 -13.28 7.68 -15.80
N ARG A 72 -13.01 8.76 -15.08
CA ARG A 72 -12.90 10.12 -15.64
C ARG A 72 -11.78 10.21 -16.68
N TYR A 73 -10.70 9.48 -16.51
CA TYR A 73 -9.50 9.54 -17.34
C TYR A 73 -9.24 8.24 -18.11
N CYS A 74 -10.15 7.26 -18.02
CA CYS A 74 -10.08 5.96 -18.70
C CYS A 74 -8.76 5.21 -18.47
N TYR A 75 -8.28 5.18 -17.21
CA TYR A 75 -7.16 4.31 -16.82
C TYR A 75 -7.50 3.55 -15.54
N ASN A 76 -6.74 2.49 -15.26
CA ASN A 76 -6.86 1.69 -14.04
C ASN A 76 -5.50 1.58 -13.37
N VAL A 77 -5.53 1.44 -12.05
CA VAL A 77 -4.38 1.09 -11.24
C VAL A 77 -4.62 -0.28 -10.64
N ILE A 78 -3.75 -1.23 -10.95
CA ILE A 78 -3.75 -2.58 -10.38
C ILE A 78 -2.88 -2.53 -9.13
N LEU A 79 -3.47 -2.89 -8.00
CA LEU A 79 -2.81 -2.90 -6.70
C LEU A 79 -2.29 -4.30 -6.36
N ASN A 80 -1.29 -4.38 -5.50
CA ASN A 80 -0.79 -5.66 -5.01
C ASN A 80 -1.89 -6.45 -4.29
N SER A 81 -1.86 -7.78 -4.43
CA SER A 81 -2.81 -8.71 -3.81
C SER A 81 -2.80 -8.66 -2.29
N VAL A 82 -1.65 -8.35 -1.70
CA VAL A 82 -1.47 -8.19 -0.25
C VAL A 82 -0.99 -6.78 0.09
N PRO A 83 -1.33 -6.24 1.26
CA PRO A 83 -0.83 -4.94 1.67
C PRO A 83 0.66 -4.98 1.98
N LEU A 84 1.36 -3.87 1.73
CA LEU A 84 2.61 -3.56 2.40
C LEU A 84 2.34 -3.41 3.90
N SER A 85 3.18 -3.97 4.75
CA SER A 85 3.17 -3.67 6.18
C SER A 85 4.58 -3.75 6.76
N LEU A 86 5.06 -2.63 7.27
CA LEU A 86 6.38 -2.49 7.87
C LEU A 86 6.33 -2.49 9.40
N HIS A 87 5.27 -3.02 10.00
CA HIS A 87 5.00 -2.96 11.45
C HIS A 87 6.07 -3.60 12.33
N ASP A 88 6.88 -4.50 11.80
CA ASP A 88 7.97 -5.18 12.52
C ASP A 88 9.36 -4.58 12.22
N THR A 89 9.44 -3.67 11.24
CA THR A 89 10.70 -3.01 10.85
C THR A 89 10.74 -1.54 11.22
N ILE A 90 9.61 -0.97 11.63
CA ILE A 90 9.50 0.44 12.02
C ILE A 90 10.31 0.65 13.30
N SER A 91 11.49 1.23 13.16
CA SER A 91 12.13 1.96 14.24
C SER A 91 11.50 3.35 14.23
N ILE A 92 10.64 3.63 15.22
CA ILE A 92 10.06 4.96 15.39
C ILE A 92 11.21 5.90 15.77
N GLN A 93 11.87 6.44 14.75
CA GLN A 93 12.75 7.58 14.94
C GLN A 93 11.83 8.80 15.01
N THR A 94 12.04 9.64 16.00
CA THR A 94 11.13 10.69 16.45
C THR A 94 10.78 11.78 15.43
N ASP A 95 11.45 11.78 14.27
CA ASP A 95 11.34 12.86 13.29
C ASP A 95 10.65 12.45 11.98
N ASP A 96 10.23 11.18 11.83
CA ASP A 96 9.61 10.68 10.62
C ASP A 96 8.07 10.68 10.70
N ILE A 97 7.43 11.03 9.58
CA ILE A 97 5.98 10.91 9.43
C ILE A 97 5.65 9.51 8.92
N LEU A 98 4.86 8.75 9.67
CA LEU A 98 4.39 7.44 9.26
C LEU A 98 3.03 7.56 8.56
N ARG A 99 2.97 7.11 7.31
CA ARG A 99 1.77 7.15 6.49
C ARG A 99 1.11 5.78 6.40
N ILE A 100 -0.18 5.74 6.76
CA ILE A 100 -1.07 4.61 6.53
C ILE A 100 -1.96 4.98 5.33
N GLN A 101 -1.87 4.22 4.24
CA GLN A 101 -2.59 4.50 3.00
C GLN A 101 -3.66 3.44 2.77
N PHE A 102 -4.93 3.81 2.95
CA PHE A 102 -6.06 2.95 2.64
C PHE A 102 -6.49 3.11 1.18
N THR A 103 -6.88 2.01 0.54
CA THR A 103 -7.28 1.96 -0.87
C THR A 103 -8.55 1.15 -1.10
N SER A 104 -8.59 -0.10 -0.66
CA SER A 104 -9.70 -1.04 -0.86
C SER A 104 -10.25 -1.60 0.44
N GLU A 105 -9.71 -1.14 1.56
CA GLU A 105 -10.13 -1.57 2.90
C GLU A 105 -11.52 -1.02 3.24
N ASP A 106 -12.37 -1.86 3.79
CA ASP A 106 -13.66 -1.44 4.33
C ASP A 106 -13.50 -0.70 5.67
N TYR A 107 -14.61 -0.25 6.25
CA TYR A 107 -14.62 0.46 7.54
C TYR A 107 -14.05 -0.39 8.69
N ARG A 108 -14.36 -1.72 8.71
CA ARG A 108 -13.91 -2.61 9.79
C ARG A 108 -12.41 -2.87 9.68
N GLU A 109 -11.94 -3.14 8.47
CA GLU A 109 -10.53 -3.32 8.16
C GLU A 109 -9.72 -2.05 8.49
N THR A 110 -10.18 -0.89 8.02
CA THR A 110 -9.57 0.42 8.31
C THR A 110 -9.44 0.65 9.83
N LYS A 111 -10.51 0.43 10.58
CA LYS A 111 -10.51 0.59 12.04
C LYS A 111 -9.55 -0.38 12.73
N ALA A 112 -9.52 -1.65 12.28
CA ALA A 112 -8.63 -2.67 12.83
C ALA A 112 -7.15 -2.33 12.59
N VAL A 113 -6.81 -1.91 11.37
CA VAL A 113 -5.45 -1.49 11.00
C VAL A 113 -5.00 -0.26 11.80
N LEU A 114 -5.85 0.76 11.91
CA LEU A 114 -5.54 1.96 12.70
C LEU A 114 -5.29 1.61 14.17
N LYS A 115 -6.15 0.78 14.77
CA LYS A 115 -5.98 0.32 16.15
C LYS A 115 -4.68 -0.45 16.33
N PHE A 116 -4.34 -1.31 15.39
CA PHE A 116 -3.11 -2.09 15.39
C PHE A 116 -1.87 -1.18 15.35
N PHE A 117 -1.78 -0.27 14.37
CA PHE A 117 -0.62 0.63 14.27
C PHE A 117 -0.50 1.58 15.45
N LYS A 118 -1.63 2.10 15.97
CA LYS A 118 -1.63 2.89 17.20
C LYS A 118 -1.03 2.10 18.36
N ASN A 119 -1.49 0.86 18.58
CA ASN A 119 -0.96 0.01 19.65
C ASN A 119 0.55 -0.23 19.48
N ARG A 120 1.02 -0.48 18.23
CA ARG A 120 2.46 -0.67 17.97
C ARG A 120 3.28 0.58 18.25
N MET A 121 2.77 1.77 17.94
CA MET A 121 3.43 3.04 18.24
C MET A 121 3.50 3.30 19.75
N GLU A 122 2.55 2.81 20.53
CA GLU A 122 2.52 2.89 21.99
C GLU A 122 3.33 1.77 22.67
N GLY A 123 4.07 0.96 21.89
CA GLY A 123 4.90 -0.14 22.41
C GLY A 123 4.13 -1.42 22.72
N GLY A 124 2.88 -1.52 22.30
CA GLY A 124 2.05 -2.71 22.50
C GLY A 124 2.42 -3.87 21.57
N SER A 125 1.93 -5.06 21.89
CA SER A 125 2.20 -6.33 21.20
C SER A 125 0.98 -6.92 20.50
N MET A 126 0.04 -6.06 20.04
CA MET A 126 -1.15 -6.54 19.32
C MET A 126 -0.75 -7.29 18.04
N GLU A 127 -1.45 -8.40 17.76
CA GLU A 127 -1.31 -9.13 16.51
C GLU A 127 -1.88 -8.35 15.32
N PRO A 128 -1.25 -8.46 14.13
CA PRO A 128 -1.75 -7.78 12.94
C PRO A 128 -3.14 -8.29 12.54
N PRO A 129 -4.06 -7.41 12.11
CA PRO A 129 -5.41 -7.81 11.70
C PRO A 129 -5.47 -8.42 10.29
N PHE A 130 -4.33 -8.72 9.69
CA PHE A 130 -4.18 -9.32 8.37
C PHE A 130 -3.22 -10.51 8.43
N THR A 131 -3.52 -11.57 7.67
CA THR A 131 -2.74 -12.80 7.67
C THR A 131 -1.59 -12.81 6.66
N GLU A 132 -1.78 -12.11 5.53
CA GLU A 132 -0.77 -11.99 4.48
C GLU A 132 -0.37 -10.52 4.29
N PHE A 133 0.92 -10.26 4.16
CA PHE A 133 1.47 -8.93 3.87
C PHE A 133 2.83 -9.05 3.17
N THR A 134 3.28 -7.97 2.57
CA THR A 134 4.63 -7.85 2.01
C THR A 134 5.41 -6.75 2.71
N LYS A 135 6.72 -6.89 2.73
CA LYS A 135 7.67 -5.84 3.15
C LYS A 135 8.15 -4.97 1.97
N GLY A 136 7.61 -5.23 0.78
CA GLY A 136 8.07 -4.53 -0.42
C GLY A 136 9.56 -4.74 -0.65
N HIS A 137 10.26 -3.67 -1.01
CA HIS A 137 11.70 -3.65 -1.26
C HIS A 137 12.55 -3.30 -0.04
N GLU A 138 11.98 -3.29 1.18
CA GLU A 138 12.65 -2.86 2.42
C GLU A 138 14.02 -3.53 2.63
N LYS A 139 14.15 -4.82 2.32
CA LYS A 139 15.40 -5.57 2.45
C LYS A 139 16.28 -5.58 1.19
N ARG A 140 15.65 -5.49 0.02
CA ARG A 140 16.32 -5.55 -1.29
C ARG A 140 15.77 -4.41 -2.13
N GLY A 141 16.63 -3.54 -2.64
CA GLY A 141 16.25 -2.54 -3.63
C GLY A 141 15.71 -3.18 -4.91
N VAL A 142 15.26 -2.36 -5.82
CA VAL A 142 14.94 -2.76 -7.20
C VAL A 142 16.26 -2.79 -7.97
N ASP A 143 16.62 -3.96 -8.50
CA ASP A 143 17.78 -4.13 -9.38
C ASP A 143 17.46 -3.59 -10.78
#